data_93ca1570c1e73c793a5884975690975e
#
_entry.id   93ca1570c1e73c793a5884975690975e
#
_cell.length_a   1.000
_cell.length_b   1.000
_cell.length_c   1.000
_cell.angle_alpha   90.00
_cell.angle_beta   90.00
_cell.angle_gamma   90.00
#
_symmetry.space_group_name_H-M   'P 1'
#
loop_
_entity.id
_entity.type
_entity.pdbx_description
1 polymer ?
#
loop_
_entity_poly.entity_id
_entity_poly.type
_entity_poly.pdbx_seq_one_letter_code
_entity_poly.pdbx_strand_id
1 'polypeptide(L)'
;MFQDEAGFGRINKPKSCWCRKGERPSVPCHHIREYRYAYGAVEPKNGEGFFLVLPYCNTDCMNVFLGELAKAYPNDQILLVCDGAMWHKANDLKVPRRITLIFIPPYTPEMNPIEQIWKEIRKRGFRNEVFQTLDRVIDRLCDVIKNLPASVIQSITGR
;
A
#
# COMPACT_ATOMS: atom_id res chain seq x y z
N MET A 1 -2.84 9.38 10.98
CA MET A 1 -2.24 8.50 9.95
C MET A 1 -3.04 8.61 8.66
N PHE A 2 -2.40 8.38 7.52
CA PHE A 2 -3.05 8.32 6.19
C PHE A 2 -3.11 6.87 5.74
N GLN A 3 -4.27 6.43 5.29
CA GLN A 3 -4.56 5.05 4.96
C GLN A 3 -4.96 4.91 3.48
N ASP A 4 -4.60 3.79 2.88
CA ASP A 4 -5.00 3.39 1.52
C ASP A 4 -4.71 1.91 1.27
N GLU A 5 -5.22 1.37 0.16
CA GLU A 5 -4.94 0.03 -0.32
C GLU A 5 -4.30 0.05 -1.71
N ALA A 6 -3.35 -0.84 -1.91
CA ALA A 6 -2.72 -1.01 -3.22
C ALA A 6 -2.63 -2.47 -3.64
N GLY A 7 -3.07 -2.76 -4.87
CA GLY A 7 -2.91 -4.09 -5.46
C GLY A 7 -1.49 -4.35 -5.95
N PHE A 8 -0.94 -5.50 -5.58
CA PHE A 8 0.32 -6.06 -6.08
C PHE A 8 0.07 -7.45 -6.64
N GLY A 9 0.57 -7.72 -7.82
CA GLY A 9 0.22 -8.95 -8.51
C GLY A 9 1.26 -9.44 -9.50
N ARG A 10 0.92 -10.52 -10.20
CA ARG A 10 1.76 -11.16 -11.21
C ARG A 10 1.73 -10.44 -12.56
N ILE A 11 0.72 -9.59 -12.80
CA ILE A 11 0.73 -8.72 -13.97
C ILE A 11 1.71 -7.58 -13.73
N ASN A 12 2.61 -7.34 -14.67
CA ASN A 12 3.52 -6.22 -14.61
C ASN A 12 3.36 -5.32 -15.84
N LYS A 13 3.67 -4.03 -15.65
CA LYS A 13 3.77 -3.06 -16.74
C LYS A 13 5.24 -2.73 -16.94
N PRO A 14 5.85 -3.06 -18.07
CA PRO A 14 7.25 -2.73 -18.37
C PRO A 14 7.52 -1.23 -18.17
N LYS A 15 8.63 -0.92 -17.55
CA LYS A 15 9.12 0.43 -17.31
C LYS A 15 10.41 0.66 -18.07
N SER A 16 10.66 1.91 -18.45
CA SER A 16 11.91 2.31 -19.08
C SER A 16 13.12 1.86 -18.26
N CYS A 17 14.15 1.38 -18.92
CA CYS A 17 15.42 1.03 -18.31
C CYS A 17 16.58 1.59 -19.14
N TRP A 18 17.74 1.75 -18.51
CA TRP A 18 18.95 2.15 -19.20
C TRP A 18 19.49 0.99 -20.02
N CYS A 19 19.92 1.27 -21.27
CA CYS A 19 20.56 0.32 -22.17
C CYS A 19 21.61 1.05 -23.01
N ARG A 20 22.42 0.32 -23.74
CA ARG A 20 23.38 0.90 -24.68
C ARG A 20 22.65 1.61 -25.81
N LYS A 21 23.23 2.69 -26.32
CA LYS A 21 22.68 3.43 -27.46
C LYS A 21 22.56 2.49 -28.68
N GLY A 22 21.34 2.45 -29.24
CA GLY A 22 21.05 1.59 -30.41
C GLY A 22 20.50 0.20 -30.05
N GLU A 23 20.49 -0.20 -28.78
CA GLU A 23 19.91 -1.46 -28.32
C GLU A 23 18.46 -1.24 -27.81
N ARG A 24 17.56 -2.18 -28.11
CA ARG A 24 16.21 -2.22 -27.49
C ARG A 24 16.24 -3.22 -26.35
N PRO A 25 16.06 -2.79 -25.10
CA PRO A 25 16.02 -3.73 -23.98
C PRO A 25 14.77 -4.61 -24.07
N SER A 26 14.95 -5.91 -23.85
CA SER A 26 13.85 -6.85 -23.67
C SER A 26 13.56 -6.98 -22.19
N VAL A 27 12.28 -6.78 -21.81
CA VAL A 27 11.81 -6.87 -20.43
C VAL A 27 10.74 -7.94 -20.36
N PRO A 28 10.86 -8.93 -19.45
CA PRO A 28 9.83 -9.94 -19.28
C PRO A 28 8.51 -9.31 -18.85
N CYS A 29 7.40 -9.85 -19.35
CA CYS A 29 6.06 -9.38 -19.03
C CYS A 29 5.13 -10.56 -18.79
N HIS A 30 4.35 -10.48 -17.71
CA HIS A 30 3.27 -11.41 -17.41
C HIS A 30 1.92 -10.72 -17.49
N HIS A 31 0.91 -11.45 -18.00
CA HIS A 31 -0.48 -11.00 -18.08
C HIS A 31 -1.41 -11.77 -17.13
N ILE A 32 -0.85 -12.41 -16.10
CA ILE A 32 -1.61 -13.21 -15.15
C ILE A 32 -2.23 -12.28 -14.10
N ARG A 33 -3.57 -12.28 -14.03
CA ARG A 33 -4.35 -11.41 -13.15
C ARG A 33 -4.57 -12.03 -11.78
N GLU A 34 -3.49 -12.20 -11.02
CA GLU A 34 -3.51 -12.63 -9.62
C GLU A 34 -2.93 -11.53 -8.76
N TYR A 35 -3.65 -11.14 -7.70
CA TYR A 35 -3.29 -10.01 -6.85
C TYR A 35 -3.40 -10.33 -5.37
N ARG A 36 -2.64 -9.63 -4.57
CA ARG A 36 -2.85 -9.37 -3.14
C ARG A 36 -2.83 -7.86 -2.91
N TYR A 37 -3.43 -7.46 -1.81
CA TYR A 37 -3.61 -6.05 -1.51
C TYR A 37 -2.81 -5.69 -0.27
N ALA A 38 -1.93 -4.70 -0.39
CA ALA A 38 -1.30 -4.07 0.75
C ALA A 38 -2.26 -3.02 1.30
N TYR A 39 -2.68 -3.19 2.52
CA TYR A 39 -3.33 -2.17 3.34
C TYR A 39 -2.26 -1.45 4.13
N GLY A 40 -2.24 -0.13 4.13
CA GLY A 40 -1.24 0.63 4.83
C GLY A 40 -1.84 1.83 5.57
N ALA A 41 -1.22 2.19 6.67
CA ALA A 41 -1.43 3.45 7.36
C ALA A 41 -0.07 4.05 7.71
N VAL A 42 0.16 5.32 7.37
CA VAL A 42 1.43 5.99 7.62
C VAL A 42 1.25 7.30 8.37
N GLU A 43 2.19 7.61 9.25
CA GLU A 43 2.31 8.89 9.96
C GLU A 43 3.44 9.71 9.33
N PRO A 44 3.13 10.79 8.58
CA PRO A 44 4.17 11.56 7.89
C PRO A 44 5.18 12.24 8.80
N LYS A 45 4.78 12.59 10.03
CA LYS A 45 5.61 13.37 10.94
C LYS A 45 6.83 12.60 11.45
N ASN A 46 6.67 11.31 11.76
CA ASN A 46 7.72 10.46 12.35
C ASN A 46 8.12 9.30 11.43
N GLY A 47 7.39 9.10 10.32
CA GLY A 47 7.65 8.00 9.38
C GLY A 47 7.19 6.63 9.89
N GLU A 48 6.35 6.58 10.90
CA GLU A 48 5.74 5.32 11.32
C GLU A 48 4.79 4.78 10.25
N GLY A 49 4.77 3.47 10.10
CA GLY A 49 3.89 2.79 9.16
C GLY A 49 3.41 1.46 9.70
N PHE A 50 2.15 1.18 9.47
CA PHE A 50 1.52 -0.10 9.75
C PHE A 50 0.99 -0.69 8.44
N PHE A 51 1.35 -1.94 8.14
CA PHE A 51 0.99 -2.57 6.88
C PHE A 51 0.52 -4.01 7.09
N LEU A 52 -0.51 -4.40 6.34
CA LEU A 52 -0.97 -5.79 6.21
C LEU A 52 -1.11 -6.16 4.75
N VAL A 53 -0.85 -7.43 4.41
CA VAL A 53 -1.11 -7.99 3.09
C VAL A 53 -2.34 -8.88 3.20
N LEU A 54 -3.42 -8.50 2.50
CA LEU A 54 -4.73 -9.12 2.59
C LEU A 54 -5.20 -9.59 1.20
N PRO A 55 -6.12 -10.57 1.15
CA PRO A 55 -6.52 -11.19 -0.12
C PRO A 55 -7.40 -10.29 -1.00
N TYR A 56 -8.21 -9.41 -0.41
CA TYR A 56 -9.22 -8.63 -1.11
C TYR A 56 -9.26 -7.18 -0.63
N CYS A 57 -9.83 -6.28 -1.46
CA CYS A 57 -10.28 -4.95 -1.04
C CYS A 57 -11.79 -5.01 -0.78
N ASN A 58 -12.17 -5.24 0.47
CA ASN A 58 -13.57 -5.31 0.91
C ASN A 58 -13.69 -4.95 2.40
N THR A 59 -14.92 -4.86 2.89
CA THR A 59 -15.22 -4.50 4.28
C THR A 59 -14.63 -5.48 5.29
N ASP A 60 -14.63 -6.79 5.00
CA ASP A 60 -14.09 -7.79 5.92
C ASP A 60 -12.58 -7.63 6.12
N CYS A 61 -11.84 -7.42 5.02
CA CYS A 61 -10.41 -7.15 5.09
C CYS A 61 -10.13 -5.81 5.78
N MET A 62 -10.94 -4.79 5.55
CA MET A 62 -10.83 -3.51 6.25
C MET A 62 -11.10 -3.66 7.75
N ASN A 63 -12.07 -4.47 8.15
CA ASN A 63 -12.32 -4.80 9.57
C ASN A 63 -11.10 -5.47 10.23
N VAL A 64 -10.45 -6.41 9.53
CA VAL A 64 -9.21 -7.04 10.00
C VAL A 64 -8.12 -5.99 10.15
N PHE A 65 -7.92 -5.15 9.13
CA PHE A 65 -6.89 -4.11 9.15
C PHE A 65 -7.09 -3.12 10.31
N LEU A 66 -8.29 -2.60 10.51
CA LEU A 66 -8.62 -1.68 11.60
C LEU A 66 -8.42 -2.32 12.97
N GLY A 67 -8.83 -3.60 13.11
CA GLY A 67 -8.65 -4.35 14.36
C GLY A 67 -7.16 -4.54 14.71
N GLU A 68 -6.32 -4.91 13.74
CA GLU A 68 -4.89 -5.10 13.96
C GLU A 68 -4.16 -3.75 14.15
N LEU A 69 -4.57 -2.69 13.44
CA LEU A 69 -4.05 -1.33 13.66
C LEU A 69 -4.32 -0.87 15.10
N ALA A 70 -5.53 -1.07 15.61
CA ALA A 70 -5.87 -0.70 16.99
C ALA A 70 -5.07 -1.50 18.04
N LYS A 71 -4.71 -2.75 17.76
CA LYS A 71 -3.86 -3.59 18.62
C LYS A 71 -2.39 -3.13 18.58
N ALA A 72 -1.90 -2.71 17.41
CA ALA A 72 -0.55 -2.23 17.25
C ALA A 72 -0.29 -0.91 18.00
N TYR A 73 -1.33 -0.08 18.17
CA TYR A 73 -1.27 1.21 18.86
C TYR A 73 -2.25 1.27 20.05
N PRO A 74 -2.02 0.48 21.11
CA PRO A 74 -3.01 0.29 22.18
C PRO A 74 -3.23 1.53 23.05
N ASN A 75 -2.30 2.48 23.04
CA ASN A 75 -2.35 3.69 23.86
C ASN A 75 -2.71 4.96 23.08
N ASP A 76 -2.83 4.86 21.75
CA ASP A 76 -3.02 6.01 20.87
C ASP A 76 -4.48 6.19 20.48
N GLN A 77 -4.88 7.45 20.25
CA GLN A 77 -6.08 7.81 19.53
C GLN A 77 -5.69 8.13 18.08
N ILE A 78 -6.21 7.36 17.15
CA ILE A 78 -5.79 7.41 15.74
C ILE A 78 -6.85 8.19 14.94
N LEU A 79 -6.46 9.31 14.35
CA LEU A 79 -7.19 9.93 13.24
C LEU A 79 -6.70 9.26 11.96
N LEU A 80 -7.56 8.46 11.33
CA LEU A 80 -7.25 7.73 10.13
C LEU A 80 -7.89 8.39 8.92
N VAL A 81 -7.06 9.06 8.14
CA VAL A 81 -7.47 9.74 6.90
C VAL A 81 -7.44 8.74 5.77
N CYS A 82 -8.58 8.51 5.13
CA CYS A 82 -8.73 7.55 4.04
C CYS A 82 -9.60 8.11 2.91
N ASP A 83 -9.61 7.44 1.79
CA ASP A 83 -10.52 7.75 0.70
C ASP A 83 -11.97 7.34 1.04
N GLY A 84 -12.89 7.71 0.16
CA GLY A 84 -14.32 7.42 0.35
C GLY A 84 -14.77 6.13 -0.35
N ALA A 85 -13.92 5.10 -0.45
CA ALA A 85 -14.29 3.83 -1.03
C ALA A 85 -15.55 3.22 -0.37
N MET A 86 -16.33 2.44 -1.12
CA MET A 86 -17.61 1.90 -0.62
C MET A 86 -17.43 1.04 0.64
N TRP A 87 -16.36 0.27 0.73
CA TRP A 87 -16.07 -0.57 1.89
C TRP A 87 -15.63 0.22 3.14
N HIS A 88 -15.18 1.48 2.98
CA HIS A 88 -14.90 2.40 4.10
C HIS A 88 -16.18 3.01 4.70
N LYS A 89 -17.30 2.92 4.00
CA LYS A 89 -18.61 3.50 4.39
C LYS A 89 -19.70 2.43 4.56
N ALA A 90 -19.33 1.16 4.51
CA ALA A 90 -20.27 0.05 4.64
C ALA A 90 -20.85 -0.01 6.05
N ASN A 91 -22.12 -0.40 6.16
CA ASN A 91 -22.81 -0.54 7.45
C ASN A 91 -22.16 -1.61 8.35
N ASP A 92 -21.48 -2.59 7.76
CA ASP A 92 -20.81 -3.67 8.46
C ASP A 92 -19.37 -3.33 8.87
N LEU A 93 -18.92 -2.09 8.63
CA LEU A 93 -17.60 -1.65 9.03
C LEU A 93 -17.53 -1.48 10.55
N LYS A 94 -16.59 -2.21 11.16
CA LYS A 94 -16.37 -2.20 12.63
C LYS A 94 -15.18 -1.30 12.97
N VAL A 95 -15.43 -0.06 13.24
CA VAL A 95 -14.38 0.90 13.61
C VAL A 95 -14.10 0.80 15.11
N PRO A 96 -12.87 0.43 15.52
CA PRO A 96 -12.47 0.41 16.93
C PRO A 96 -12.62 1.80 17.59
N ARG A 97 -12.97 1.84 18.88
CA ARG A 97 -13.22 3.10 19.62
C ARG A 97 -12.05 4.11 19.57
N ARG A 98 -10.83 3.62 19.35
CA ARG A 98 -9.62 4.46 19.30
C ARG A 98 -9.31 5.01 17.91
N ILE A 99 -10.07 4.61 16.90
CA ILE A 99 -9.89 5.05 15.52
C ILE A 99 -11.06 5.94 15.13
N THR A 100 -10.75 7.11 14.59
CA THR A 100 -11.72 8.00 13.97
C THR A 100 -11.38 8.11 12.49
N LEU A 101 -12.34 7.74 11.63
CA LEU A 101 -12.17 7.85 10.18
C LEU A 101 -12.46 9.28 9.72
N ILE A 102 -11.59 9.82 8.89
CA ILE A 102 -11.73 11.09 8.20
C ILE A 102 -11.62 10.83 6.71
N PHE A 103 -12.59 11.25 5.92
CA PHE A 103 -12.58 11.02 4.48
C PHE A 103 -12.07 12.23 3.72
N ILE A 104 -11.10 12.00 2.83
CA ILE A 104 -10.66 13.01 1.86
C ILE A 104 -11.74 13.21 0.79
N PRO A 105 -11.79 14.40 0.14
CA PRO A 105 -12.72 14.63 -0.96
C PRO A 105 -12.56 13.60 -2.08
N PRO A 106 -13.64 13.25 -2.79
CA PRO A 106 -13.55 12.34 -3.93
C PRO A 106 -12.60 12.88 -5.01
N TYR A 107 -11.91 11.97 -5.69
CA TYR A 107 -11.02 12.28 -6.82
C TYR A 107 -9.82 13.18 -6.48
N THR A 108 -9.32 13.14 -5.25
CA THR A 108 -8.15 13.89 -4.80
C THR A 108 -7.03 12.97 -4.26
N PRO A 109 -6.50 12.02 -5.06
CA PRO A 109 -5.47 11.09 -4.60
C PRO A 109 -4.17 11.81 -4.19
N GLU A 110 -3.92 13.02 -4.71
CA GLU A 110 -2.80 13.88 -4.33
C GLU A 110 -2.84 14.32 -2.85
N MET A 111 -4.01 14.29 -2.24
CA MET A 111 -4.18 14.59 -0.81
C MET A 111 -3.82 13.40 0.10
N ASN A 112 -3.60 12.22 -0.47
CA ASN A 112 -3.21 11.03 0.29
C ASN A 112 -1.72 10.71 0.08
N PRO A 113 -0.86 11.09 1.03
CA PRO A 113 0.60 10.91 0.88
C PRO A 113 1.04 9.45 0.82
N ILE A 114 0.23 8.49 1.28
CA ILE A 114 0.54 7.05 1.20
C ILE A 114 0.66 6.56 -0.25
N GLU A 115 0.06 7.24 -1.20
CA GLU A 115 0.23 6.95 -2.62
C GLU A 115 1.70 6.99 -3.07
N GLN A 116 2.52 7.84 -2.44
CA GLN A 116 3.96 7.90 -2.70
C GLN A 116 4.68 6.67 -2.16
N ILE A 117 4.19 6.09 -1.06
CA ILE A 117 4.70 4.82 -0.50
C ILE A 117 4.48 3.69 -1.52
N TRP A 118 3.30 3.60 -2.11
CA TRP A 118 3.03 2.59 -3.14
C TRP A 118 3.93 2.71 -4.36
N LYS A 119 4.23 3.94 -4.79
CA LYS A 119 5.19 4.20 -5.87
C LYS A 119 6.60 3.73 -5.49
N GLU A 120 7.03 4.02 -4.27
CA GLU A 120 8.35 3.62 -3.77
C GLU A 120 8.47 2.09 -3.63
N ILE A 121 7.46 1.42 -3.09
CA ILE A 121 7.41 -0.04 -3.00
C ILE A 121 7.49 -0.67 -4.39
N ARG A 122 6.70 -0.17 -5.36
CA ARG A 122 6.77 -0.66 -6.74
C ARG A 122 8.14 -0.45 -7.38
N LYS A 123 8.79 0.68 -7.11
CA LYS A 123 10.13 0.99 -7.61
C LYS A 123 11.18 0.03 -7.05
N ARG A 124 11.11 -0.30 -5.76
CA ARG A 124 12.09 -1.15 -5.06
C ARG A 124 11.94 -2.63 -5.39
N GLY A 125 10.72 -3.14 -5.51
CA GLY A 125 10.49 -4.58 -5.57
C GLY A 125 9.79 -5.11 -6.82
N PHE A 126 9.22 -4.23 -7.66
CA PHE A 126 8.31 -4.65 -8.73
C PHE A 126 8.64 -4.05 -10.11
N ARG A 127 9.77 -3.34 -10.24
CA ARG A 127 10.15 -2.71 -11.50
C ARG A 127 10.77 -3.73 -12.44
N ASN A 128 10.09 -4.02 -13.56
CA ASN A 128 10.52 -4.98 -14.57
C ASN A 128 10.74 -6.40 -14.01
N GLU A 129 10.08 -6.73 -12.92
CA GLU A 129 10.11 -8.05 -12.28
C GLU A 129 8.91 -8.89 -12.72
N VAL A 130 9.13 -10.20 -12.83
CA VAL A 130 8.12 -11.21 -13.14
C VAL A 130 8.11 -12.26 -12.04
N PHE A 131 6.93 -12.56 -11.52
CA PHE A 131 6.74 -13.50 -10.43
C PHE A 131 6.06 -14.78 -10.92
N GLN A 132 6.67 -15.93 -10.67
CA GLN A 132 6.16 -17.24 -11.09
C GLN A 132 4.94 -17.68 -10.29
N THR A 133 4.81 -17.24 -9.05
CA THR A 133 3.66 -17.55 -8.16
C THR A 133 3.21 -16.29 -7.41
N LEU A 134 1.98 -16.33 -6.91
CA LEU A 134 1.45 -15.25 -6.07
C LEU A 134 2.18 -15.18 -4.72
N ASP A 135 2.65 -16.31 -4.19
CA ASP A 135 3.43 -16.33 -2.95
C ASP A 135 4.75 -15.54 -3.09
N ARG A 136 5.41 -15.63 -4.25
CA ARG A 136 6.59 -14.80 -4.54
C ARG A 136 6.30 -13.29 -4.57
N VAL A 137 5.09 -12.92 -5.01
CA VAL A 137 4.63 -11.52 -4.92
C VAL A 137 4.49 -11.09 -3.47
N ILE A 138 3.87 -11.96 -2.62
CA ILE A 138 3.68 -11.70 -1.19
C ILE A 138 5.04 -11.58 -0.49
N ASP A 139 5.93 -12.53 -0.69
CA ASP A 139 7.28 -12.53 -0.11
C ASP A 139 8.02 -11.23 -0.45
N ARG A 140 8.05 -10.88 -1.75
CA ARG A 140 8.70 -9.65 -2.21
C ARG A 140 8.06 -8.39 -1.60
N LEU A 141 6.73 -8.36 -1.53
CA LEU A 141 6.01 -7.22 -0.94
C LEU A 141 6.33 -7.06 0.54
N CYS A 142 6.30 -8.16 1.30
CA CYS A 142 6.65 -8.16 2.72
C CYS A 142 8.11 -7.76 2.94
N ASP A 143 9.04 -8.24 2.12
CA ASP A 143 10.46 -7.89 2.22
C ASP A 143 10.68 -6.40 1.96
N VAL A 144 10.06 -5.84 0.93
CA VAL A 144 10.20 -4.42 0.60
C VAL A 144 9.61 -3.55 1.71
N ILE A 145 8.44 -3.92 2.26
CA ILE A 145 7.80 -3.18 3.36
C ILE A 145 8.67 -3.22 4.62
N LYS A 146 9.16 -4.41 5.03
CA LYS A 146 10.02 -4.58 6.20
C LYS A 146 11.32 -3.78 6.11
N ASN A 147 11.85 -3.63 4.90
CA ASN A 147 13.08 -2.89 4.64
C ASN A 147 12.84 -1.42 4.23
N LEU A 148 11.64 -0.89 4.43
CA LEU A 148 11.32 0.51 4.18
C LEU A 148 11.61 1.34 5.45
N PRO A 149 12.70 2.13 5.48
CA PRO A 149 13.06 2.88 6.70
C PRO A 149 12.04 3.99 7.01
N ALA A 150 11.80 4.26 8.28
CA ALA A 150 10.94 5.36 8.73
C ALA A 150 11.36 6.71 8.14
N SER A 151 12.68 6.95 8.01
CA SER A 151 13.22 8.17 7.39
C SER A 151 12.81 8.34 5.91
N VAL A 152 12.66 7.22 5.18
CA VAL A 152 12.17 7.26 3.80
C VAL A 152 10.67 7.56 3.79
N ILE A 153 9.87 6.88 4.64
CA ILE A 153 8.44 7.17 4.77
C ILE A 153 8.25 8.65 5.06
N GLN A 154 8.90 9.18 6.11
CA GLN A 154 8.85 10.59 6.48
C GLN A 154 9.23 11.52 5.32
N SER A 155 10.33 11.23 4.62
CA SER A 155 10.82 12.09 3.51
C SER A 155 9.85 12.18 2.33
N ILE A 156 9.15 11.10 2.00
CA ILE A 156 8.27 11.04 0.82
C ILE A 156 6.82 11.39 1.14
N THR A 157 6.39 11.28 2.39
CA THR A 157 5.03 11.62 2.83
C THR A 157 4.90 12.97 3.50
N GLY A 158 5.99 13.55 3.98
CA GLY A 158 6.02 14.84 4.69
C GLY A 158 6.23 16.07 3.80
N ARG A 159 5.97 15.94 2.49
CA ARG A 159 6.13 17.03 1.49
C ARG A 159 4.82 17.72 1.23
#